data_bae797c2aecff0f4783e58444799ac89
#
_entry.id   bae797c2aecff0f4783e58444799ac89
#
_cell.length_a   1.000
_cell.length_b   1.000
_cell.length_c   1.000
_cell.angle_alpha   90.00
_cell.angle_beta   90.00
_cell.angle_gamma   90.00
#
_symmetry.space_group_name_H-M   'P 1'
#
loop_
_entity.id
_entity.type
_entity.pdbx_description
1 polymer ?
#
loop_
_entity_poly.entity_id
_entity_poly.type
_entity_poly.pdbx_seq_one_letter_code
_entity_poly.pdbx_strand_id
1 'polypeptide(L)'
;MRGNMITFRMNGLEVSAEEGWTILEAAKFYGLEIPTLCYYEGLSPYGGCRLCVVEIGEGEKAKLVSSCTYPVEPGMAVRTDTKRVIAARKMMIELMVSVAPGSKVLQDLASQFGVTEVRFEPRHEECILCGRCVRICAEQMDAKAIGFQ
;
A
#
# COMPACT_ATOMS: atom_id res chain seq x y z
N MET A 1 27.38 8.11 -9.76
CA MET A 1 27.60 6.89 -8.94
C MET A 1 26.50 5.92 -9.30
N ARG A 2 26.81 4.73 -9.79
CA ARG A 2 25.79 3.71 -10.01
C ARG A 2 25.43 3.13 -8.63
N GLY A 3 24.19 3.33 -8.19
CA GLY A 3 23.69 2.71 -6.96
C GLY A 3 23.87 1.19 -6.99
N ASN A 4 24.06 0.57 -5.85
CA ASN A 4 24.15 -0.87 -5.75
C ASN A 4 22.81 -1.47 -6.20
N MET A 5 22.83 -2.39 -7.18
CA MET A 5 21.62 -3.03 -7.70
C MET A 5 21.31 -4.29 -6.92
N ILE A 6 20.10 -4.39 -6.43
CA ILE A 6 19.57 -5.53 -5.69
C ILE A 6 18.71 -6.37 -6.62
N THR A 7 19.05 -7.65 -6.77
CA THR A 7 18.27 -8.62 -7.57
C THR A 7 17.38 -9.44 -6.64
N PHE A 8 16.10 -9.56 -7.01
CA PHE A 8 15.09 -10.30 -6.27
C PHE A 8 14.00 -10.82 -7.23
N ARG A 9 13.02 -11.55 -6.72
CA ARG A 9 11.92 -12.09 -7.55
C ARG A 9 10.60 -11.41 -7.22
N MET A 10 9.86 -10.98 -8.24
CA MET A 10 8.51 -10.43 -8.11
C MET A 10 7.55 -11.20 -9.02
N ASN A 11 6.54 -11.86 -8.42
CA ASN A 11 5.61 -12.75 -9.12
C ASN A 11 6.31 -13.83 -9.99
N GLY A 12 7.44 -14.34 -9.50
CA GLY A 12 8.23 -15.35 -10.20
C GLY A 12 9.23 -14.80 -11.24
N LEU A 13 9.16 -13.51 -11.57
CA LEU A 13 10.11 -12.86 -12.49
C LEU A 13 11.30 -12.30 -11.69
N GLU A 14 12.50 -12.50 -12.22
CA GLU A 14 13.71 -11.88 -11.69
C GLU A 14 13.74 -10.41 -12.09
N VAL A 15 13.90 -9.53 -11.11
CA VAL A 15 13.91 -8.08 -11.26
C VAL A 15 15.06 -7.48 -10.47
N SER A 16 15.52 -6.29 -10.86
CA SER A 16 16.58 -5.56 -10.16
C SER A 16 16.14 -4.14 -9.84
N ALA A 17 16.44 -3.67 -8.66
CA ALA A 17 16.13 -2.32 -8.21
C ALA A 17 17.34 -1.70 -7.51
N GLU A 18 17.37 -0.39 -7.39
CA GLU A 18 18.42 0.30 -6.64
C GLU A 18 18.27 0.02 -5.14
N GLU A 19 19.39 -0.10 -4.44
CA GLU A 19 19.41 -0.22 -3.00
C GLU A 19 18.69 0.97 -2.34
N GLY A 20 17.81 0.67 -1.39
CA GLY A 20 16.98 1.67 -0.72
C GLY A 20 15.59 1.87 -1.34
N TRP A 21 15.34 1.35 -2.54
CA TRP A 21 13.99 1.36 -3.09
C TRP A 21 13.04 0.49 -2.27
N THR A 22 11.80 0.93 -2.19
CA THR A 22 10.71 0.10 -1.66
C THR A 22 10.22 -0.89 -2.71
N ILE A 23 9.54 -1.95 -2.25
CA ILE A 23 8.89 -2.91 -3.16
C ILE A 23 7.90 -2.20 -4.09
N LEU A 24 7.19 -1.17 -3.61
CA LEU A 24 6.24 -0.39 -4.42
C LEU A 24 6.94 0.39 -5.54
N GLU A 25 8.07 1.03 -5.25
CA GLU A 25 8.86 1.77 -6.25
C GLU A 25 9.39 0.82 -7.32
N ALA A 26 9.93 -0.34 -6.91
CA ALA A 26 10.35 -1.36 -7.84
C ALA A 26 9.18 -1.89 -8.70
N ALA A 27 8.02 -2.18 -8.09
CA ALA A 27 6.83 -2.62 -8.83
C ALA A 27 6.39 -1.61 -9.89
N LYS A 28 6.34 -0.32 -9.52
CA LYS A 28 6.03 0.77 -10.45
C LYS A 28 7.01 0.85 -11.62
N PHE A 29 8.30 0.72 -11.34
CA PHE A 29 9.34 0.74 -12.38
C PHE A 29 9.15 -0.36 -13.42
N TYR A 30 8.70 -1.55 -13.00
CA TYR A 30 8.40 -2.67 -13.88
C TYR A 30 6.95 -2.70 -14.41
N GLY A 31 6.16 -1.64 -14.17
CA GLY A 31 4.77 -1.55 -14.64
C GLY A 31 3.81 -2.51 -13.93
N LEU A 32 4.17 -3.02 -12.75
CA LEU A 32 3.31 -3.86 -11.93
C LEU A 32 2.45 -2.99 -11.01
N GLU A 33 1.14 -3.12 -11.17
CA GLU A 33 0.20 -2.35 -10.37
C GLU A 33 -0.02 -2.96 -8.99
N ILE A 34 0.36 -2.22 -7.95
CA ILE A 34 -0.01 -2.51 -6.57
C ILE A 34 -0.95 -1.40 -6.11
N PRO A 35 -2.17 -1.72 -5.63
CA PRO A 35 -3.13 -0.70 -5.23
C PRO A 35 -2.62 0.09 -4.03
N THR A 36 -2.82 1.39 -4.05
CA THR A 36 -2.43 2.30 -2.97
C THR A 36 -3.53 3.32 -2.70
N LEU A 37 -3.62 3.82 -1.47
CA LEU A 37 -4.53 4.89 -1.11
C LEU A 37 -3.79 6.03 -0.39
N CYS A 38 -3.01 5.73 0.64
CA CYS A 38 -2.27 6.74 1.40
C CYS A 38 -0.93 7.13 0.76
N TYR A 39 -0.38 6.31 -0.13
CA TYR A 39 0.85 6.64 -0.85
C TYR A 39 0.62 7.80 -1.82
N TYR A 40 1.57 8.72 -1.86
CA TYR A 40 1.62 9.80 -2.82
C TYR A 40 3.09 10.08 -3.15
N GLU A 41 3.40 10.21 -4.42
CA GLU A 41 4.75 10.49 -4.88
C GLU A 41 5.20 11.87 -4.39
N GLY A 42 6.43 11.95 -3.89
CA GLY A 42 6.95 13.17 -3.27
C GLY A 42 6.61 13.36 -1.79
N LEU A 43 5.87 12.43 -1.17
CA LEU A 43 5.68 12.37 0.28
C LEU A 43 6.39 11.16 0.86
N SER A 44 6.84 11.27 2.10
CA SER A 44 7.46 10.15 2.81
C SER A 44 6.50 8.95 2.91
N PRO A 45 7.01 7.71 2.86
CA PRO A 45 6.19 6.52 3.01
C PRO A 45 5.43 6.51 4.34
N TYR A 46 4.12 6.23 4.30
CA TYR A 46 3.25 6.27 5.49
C TYR A 46 2.78 4.88 5.95
N GLY A 47 2.42 4.00 5.01
CA GLY A 47 1.98 2.64 5.31
C GLY A 47 0.66 2.52 6.07
N GLY A 48 -0.11 3.60 6.20
CA GLY A 48 -1.31 3.64 7.06
C GLY A 48 -2.50 2.85 6.52
N CYS A 49 -2.79 2.93 5.23
CA CYS A 49 -3.99 2.30 4.66
C CYS A 49 -3.87 0.77 4.45
N ARG A 50 -2.67 0.22 4.45
CA ARG A 50 -2.37 -1.21 4.23
C ARG A 50 -2.88 -1.81 2.92
N LEU A 51 -3.38 -1.01 2.00
CA LEU A 51 -3.90 -1.49 0.72
C LEU A 51 -2.80 -2.04 -0.19
N CYS A 52 -1.58 -1.49 -0.08
CA CYS A 52 -0.41 -1.92 -0.83
C CYS A 52 0.24 -3.23 -0.31
N VAL A 53 -0.45 -3.98 0.52
CA VAL A 53 0.06 -5.23 1.09
C VAL A 53 0.50 -6.20 0.00
N VAL A 54 1.66 -6.83 0.22
CA VAL A 54 2.22 -7.93 -0.60
C VAL A 54 2.71 -9.03 0.32
N GLU A 55 2.89 -10.21 -0.23
CA GLU A 55 3.47 -11.34 0.51
C GLU A 55 4.95 -11.47 0.14
N ILE A 56 5.83 -11.56 1.15
CA ILE A 56 7.25 -11.81 0.98
C ILE A 56 7.67 -13.11 1.65
N GLY A 57 8.66 -13.78 1.06
CA GLY A 57 9.14 -15.09 1.52
C GLY A 57 8.34 -16.26 0.94
N GLU A 58 8.65 -17.46 1.39
CA GLU A 58 8.05 -18.71 0.90
C GLU A 58 7.68 -19.64 2.06
N GLY A 59 6.63 -20.45 1.83
CA GLY A 59 6.17 -21.45 2.79
C GLY A 59 5.76 -20.84 4.14
N GLU A 60 6.20 -21.45 5.23
CA GLU A 60 5.87 -21.01 6.60
C GLU A 60 6.51 -19.67 6.99
N LYS A 61 7.55 -19.25 6.27
CA LYS A 61 8.22 -17.96 6.49
C LYS A 61 7.56 -16.81 5.73
N ALA A 62 6.54 -17.10 4.92
CA ALA A 62 5.83 -16.08 4.18
C ALA A 62 5.06 -15.13 5.10
N LYS A 63 5.27 -13.83 4.93
CA LYS A 63 4.61 -12.76 5.71
C LYS A 63 4.05 -11.66 4.81
N LEU A 64 3.02 -10.98 5.31
CA LEU A 64 2.42 -9.83 4.64
C LEU A 64 3.11 -8.53 5.11
N VAL A 65 3.53 -7.71 4.15
CA VAL A 65 4.17 -6.42 4.41
C VAL A 65 3.55 -5.32 3.54
N SER A 66 3.69 -4.07 3.97
CA SER A 66 3.29 -2.91 3.16
C SER A 66 4.38 -2.59 2.16
N SER A 67 4.12 -2.76 0.87
CA SER A 67 5.12 -2.55 -0.18
C SER A 67 5.64 -1.11 -0.25
N CYS A 68 4.86 -0.12 0.17
CA CYS A 68 5.27 1.29 0.15
C CYS A 68 6.29 1.68 1.23
N THR A 69 6.52 0.82 2.22
CA THR A 69 7.46 1.08 3.33
C THR A 69 8.54 0.00 3.47
N TYR A 70 8.39 -1.12 2.77
CA TYR A 70 9.32 -2.23 2.89
C TYR A 70 10.40 -2.14 1.81
N PRO A 71 11.68 -2.03 2.19
CA PRO A 71 12.78 -1.97 1.22
C PRO A 71 12.96 -3.30 0.49
N VAL A 72 13.50 -3.25 -0.73
CA VAL A 72 13.91 -4.45 -1.45
C VAL A 72 15.17 -5.05 -0.80
N GLU A 73 15.23 -6.37 -0.74
CA GLU A 73 16.36 -7.11 -0.18
C GLU A 73 16.84 -8.15 -1.19
N PRO A 74 18.17 -8.45 -1.22
CA PRO A 74 18.72 -9.44 -2.14
C PRO A 74 18.04 -10.81 -2.00
N GLY A 75 17.64 -11.38 -3.13
CA GLY A 75 17.08 -12.74 -3.21
C GLY A 75 15.67 -12.89 -2.62
N MET A 76 15.01 -11.80 -2.18
CA MET A 76 13.64 -11.90 -1.67
C MET A 76 12.68 -12.41 -2.76
N ALA A 77 11.61 -13.07 -2.34
CA ALA A 77 10.49 -13.45 -3.20
C ALA A 77 9.27 -12.63 -2.81
N VAL A 78 8.75 -11.84 -3.74
CA VAL A 78 7.57 -10.97 -3.56
C VAL A 78 6.43 -11.51 -4.41
N ARG A 79 5.24 -11.62 -3.81
CA ARG A 79 3.99 -11.99 -4.50
C ARG A 79 2.91 -10.95 -4.22
N THR A 80 2.28 -10.46 -5.28
CA THR A 80 1.37 -9.33 -5.22
C THR A 80 -0.11 -9.73 -5.23
N ASP A 81 -0.44 -11.00 -5.50
CA ASP A 81 -1.78 -11.49 -5.81
C ASP A 81 -2.14 -12.84 -5.17
N THR A 82 -1.44 -13.24 -4.10
CA THR A 82 -1.78 -14.47 -3.38
C THR A 82 -3.18 -14.36 -2.74
N LYS A 83 -3.81 -15.50 -2.46
CA LYS A 83 -5.10 -15.54 -1.75
C LYS A 83 -5.05 -14.76 -0.42
N ARG A 84 -3.92 -14.82 0.29
CA ARG A 84 -3.70 -14.06 1.55
C ARG A 84 -3.65 -12.55 1.30
N VAL A 85 -2.95 -12.12 0.25
CA VAL A 85 -2.87 -10.71 -0.15
C VAL A 85 -4.25 -10.18 -0.54
N ILE A 86 -4.98 -10.92 -1.38
CA ILE A 86 -6.34 -10.53 -1.81
C ILE A 86 -7.29 -10.44 -0.62
N ALA A 87 -7.27 -11.44 0.28
CA ALA A 87 -8.10 -11.43 1.48
C ALA A 87 -7.77 -10.25 2.40
N ALA A 88 -6.48 -9.95 2.60
CA ALA A 88 -6.05 -8.80 3.40
C ALA A 88 -6.52 -7.47 2.79
N ARG A 89 -6.39 -7.29 1.47
CA ARG A 89 -6.87 -6.08 0.79
C ARG A 89 -8.38 -5.90 0.92
N LYS A 90 -9.16 -6.98 0.71
CA LYS A 90 -10.62 -6.94 0.91
C LYS A 90 -10.99 -6.52 2.32
N MET A 91 -10.33 -7.08 3.33
CA MET A 91 -10.54 -6.71 4.73
C MET A 91 -10.22 -5.22 4.98
N MET A 92 -9.12 -4.71 4.43
CA MET A 92 -8.78 -3.29 4.60
C MET A 92 -9.79 -2.37 3.92
N ILE A 93 -10.26 -2.72 2.73
CA ILE A 93 -11.29 -1.96 2.02
C ILE A 93 -12.60 -1.96 2.81
N GLU A 94 -13.02 -3.11 3.30
CA GLU A 94 -14.22 -3.25 4.12
C GLU A 94 -14.17 -2.36 5.38
N LEU A 95 -13.03 -2.36 6.09
CA LEU A 95 -12.81 -1.49 7.23
C LEU A 95 -12.86 -0.01 6.85
N MET A 96 -12.23 0.38 5.75
CA MET A 96 -12.26 1.77 5.29
C MET A 96 -13.66 2.21 4.86
N VAL A 97 -14.40 1.35 4.15
CA VAL A 97 -15.79 1.63 3.76
C VAL A 97 -16.69 1.78 5.00
N SER A 98 -16.48 0.99 6.05
CA SER A 98 -17.25 1.17 7.29
C SER A 98 -16.98 2.52 7.96
N VAL A 99 -15.78 3.08 7.83
CA VAL A 99 -15.46 4.40 8.37
C VAL A 99 -16.12 5.52 7.56
N ALA A 100 -15.97 5.50 6.23
CA ALA A 100 -16.46 6.55 5.34
C ALA A 100 -17.29 5.97 4.17
N PRO A 101 -18.50 5.46 4.45
CA PRO A 101 -19.31 4.77 3.44
C PRO A 101 -19.73 5.67 2.27
N GLY A 102 -19.81 6.98 2.47
CA GLY A 102 -20.11 7.96 1.43
C GLY A 102 -18.95 8.27 0.46
N SER A 103 -17.75 7.78 0.75
CA SER A 103 -16.58 8.07 -0.09
C SER A 103 -16.63 7.34 -1.43
N LYS A 104 -16.72 8.07 -2.53
CA LYS A 104 -16.69 7.50 -3.88
C LYS A 104 -15.43 6.67 -4.14
N VAL A 105 -14.27 7.13 -3.69
CA VAL A 105 -13.00 6.42 -3.86
C VAL A 105 -13.04 5.04 -3.20
N LEU A 106 -13.63 4.94 -2.01
CA LEU A 106 -13.75 3.66 -1.30
C LEU A 106 -14.80 2.75 -1.94
N GLN A 107 -15.90 3.31 -2.44
CA GLN A 107 -16.91 2.55 -3.17
C GLN A 107 -16.36 1.99 -4.49
N ASP A 108 -15.59 2.78 -5.23
CA ASP A 108 -14.91 2.32 -6.45
C ASP A 108 -13.91 1.18 -6.14
N LEU A 109 -13.12 1.31 -5.06
CA LEU A 109 -12.24 0.25 -4.58
C LEU A 109 -13.01 -1.01 -4.15
N ALA A 110 -14.10 -0.86 -3.42
CA ALA A 110 -14.95 -1.98 -3.01
C ALA A 110 -15.48 -2.75 -4.22
N SER A 111 -15.96 -2.04 -5.23
CA SER A 111 -16.42 -2.62 -6.49
C SER A 111 -15.27 -3.34 -7.22
N GLN A 112 -14.11 -2.70 -7.36
CA GLN A 112 -12.95 -3.27 -8.04
C GLN A 112 -12.45 -4.57 -7.40
N PHE A 113 -12.47 -4.64 -6.06
CA PHE A 113 -12.02 -5.81 -5.31
C PHE A 113 -13.13 -6.80 -4.97
N GLY A 114 -14.37 -6.56 -5.41
CA GLY A 114 -15.52 -7.44 -5.17
C GLY A 114 -15.86 -7.53 -3.68
N VAL A 115 -15.82 -6.39 -2.98
CA VAL A 115 -16.33 -6.25 -1.61
C VAL A 115 -17.78 -5.83 -1.72
N THR A 116 -18.70 -6.77 -1.54
CA THR A 116 -20.14 -6.58 -1.69
C THR A 116 -20.87 -6.43 -0.37
N GLU A 117 -20.22 -6.79 0.73
CA GLU A 117 -20.77 -6.76 2.08
C GLU A 117 -19.76 -6.10 3.02
N VAL A 118 -20.24 -5.23 3.89
CA VAL A 118 -19.46 -4.59 4.95
C VAL A 118 -19.96 -5.11 6.30
N ARG A 119 -19.13 -5.89 6.97
CA ARG A 119 -19.47 -6.56 8.25
C ARG A 119 -19.36 -5.63 9.47
N PHE A 120 -18.76 -4.45 9.31
CA PHE A 120 -18.51 -3.51 10.37
C PHE A 120 -19.57 -2.40 10.39
N GLU A 121 -19.91 -1.90 11.57
CA GLU A 121 -20.85 -0.80 11.73
C GLU A 121 -20.32 0.48 11.04
N PRO A 122 -21.14 1.17 10.24
CA PRO A 122 -20.73 2.40 9.58
C PRO A 122 -20.58 3.55 10.58
N ARG A 123 -19.50 4.33 10.42
CA ARG A 123 -19.23 5.51 11.23
C ARG A 123 -19.69 6.81 10.57
N HIS A 124 -19.98 6.80 9.29
CA HIS A 124 -20.41 7.96 8.50
C HIS A 124 -19.43 9.16 8.56
N GLU A 125 -18.14 8.86 8.67
CA GLU A 125 -17.09 9.87 8.55
C GLU A 125 -16.94 10.31 7.08
N GLU A 126 -16.57 11.57 6.86
CA GLU A 126 -16.25 12.06 5.52
C GLU A 126 -14.77 11.87 5.18
N CYS A 127 -13.92 11.74 6.20
CA CYS A 127 -12.49 11.57 6.05
C CYS A 127 -12.09 10.09 6.01
N ILE A 128 -11.39 9.69 4.94
CA ILE A 128 -10.87 8.33 4.78
C ILE A 128 -9.54 8.07 5.52
N LEU A 129 -9.09 9.01 6.32
CA LEU A 129 -7.89 8.95 7.17
C LEU A 129 -6.58 8.60 6.39
N CYS A 130 -6.48 8.93 5.12
CA CYS A 130 -5.30 8.61 4.31
C CYS A 130 -4.05 9.44 4.65
N GLY A 131 -4.18 10.51 5.41
CA GLY A 131 -3.07 11.33 5.89
C GLY A 131 -2.36 12.19 4.84
N ARG A 132 -2.83 12.22 3.59
CA ARG A 132 -2.15 13.00 2.53
C ARG A 132 -2.14 14.49 2.85
N CYS A 133 -3.26 15.07 3.28
CA CYS A 133 -3.37 16.49 3.60
C CYS A 133 -2.44 16.88 4.76
N VAL A 134 -2.38 16.06 5.81
CA VAL A 134 -1.48 16.28 6.97
C VAL A 134 -0.02 16.24 6.52
N ARG A 135 0.38 15.24 5.73
CA ARG A 135 1.77 15.09 5.27
C ARG A 135 2.17 16.16 4.26
N ILE A 136 1.30 16.55 3.32
CA ILE A 136 1.58 17.66 2.40
C ILE A 136 1.81 18.95 3.19
N CYS A 137 0.95 19.23 4.17
CA CYS A 137 1.09 20.41 5.02
C CYS A 137 2.42 20.42 5.79
N ALA A 138 2.85 19.27 6.29
CA ALA A 138 4.07 19.15 7.07
C ALA A 138 5.35 19.10 6.20
N GLU A 139 5.34 18.31 5.12
CA GLU A 139 6.55 17.93 4.37
C GLU A 139 6.83 18.87 3.19
N GLN A 140 5.78 19.39 2.52
CA GLN A 140 5.94 20.24 1.35
C GLN A 140 5.77 21.71 1.66
N MET A 141 4.90 22.05 2.60
CA MET A 141 4.60 23.44 2.96
C MET A 141 5.30 23.88 4.25
N ASP A 142 5.88 22.96 5.01
CA ASP A 142 6.48 23.17 6.35
C ASP A 142 5.58 23.94 7.34
N ALA A 143 4.28 23.95 7.09
CA ALA A 143 3.32 24.72 7.88
C ALA A 143 2.87 23.99 9.15
N LYS A 144 2.76 22.64 9.12
CA LYS A 144 2.29 21.78 10.24
C LYS A 144 0.99 22.29 10.88
N ALA A 145 0.12 22.93 10.07
CA ALA A 145 -1.08 23.61 10.54
C ALA A 145 -2.27 22.65 10.76
N ILE A 146 -2.22 21.44 10.20
CA ILE A 146 -3.25 20.43 10.30
C ILE A 146 -2.68 19.12 10.80
N GLY A 147 -3.48 18.38 11.58
CA GLY A 147 -3.10 17.09 12.18
C GLY A 147 -4.31 16.18 12.35
N PHE A 148 -4.08 14.97 12.78
CA PHE A 148 -5.13 14.09 13.28
C PHE A 148 -5.47 14.45 14.73
N GLN A 149 -6.74 14.38 15.06
CA GLN A 149 -7.25 14.48 16.44
C GLN A 149 -7.48 13.07 17.00
#